data_050f3cba26d07d28fcaa7a6e0a05f917
#
_entry.id   050f3cba26d07d28fcaa7a6e0a05f917
#
_cell.length_a   1.000
_cell.length_b   1.000
_cell.length_c   1.000
_cell.angle_alpha   90.00
_cell.angle_beta   90.00
_cell.angle_gamma   90.00
#
_symmetry.space_group_name_H-M   'P 1'
#
loop_
_entity.id
_entity.type
_entity.pdbx_description
1 polymer ?
#
loop_
_entity_poly.entity_id
_entity_poly.type
_entity_poly.pdbx_seq_one_letter_code
_entity_poly.pdbx_strand_id
1 'polypeptide(L)'
;EYVKILNFNSNKVFGISVSACVLIIKLSDADITTNVCEVADFSEPSRIISNIKCENGVLSNDNENVMDFEGNSQFEWRQGVKHDCSSIMELEAVDEQTYINKKKQQIKIEKTLVYPLIKSSGFKSCIINEQFKKNVIVTQKKIKEDTSYIKTLAPQTWKYLVENKESFDRRKSSIYQGAPDFSMFG
;
A
#
# COMPACT_ATOMS: atom_id res chain seq x y z
N GLU A 1 33.58 -8.59 8.15
CA GLU A 1 32.19 -8.41 7.90
C GLU A 1 32.02 -7.64 6.63
N TYR A 2 31.07 -8.08 5.84
CA TYR A 2 30.84 -7.52 4.53
C TYR A 2 29.35 -7.53 4.24
N VAL A 3 28.79 -6.39 3.87
CA VAL A 3 27.40 -6.27 3.45
C VAL A 3 27.37 -5.56 2.10
N LYS A 4 26.72 -6.17 1.13
CA LYS A 4 26.58 -5.61 -0.20
C LYS A 4 25.17 -5.79 -0.74
N ILE A 5 24.66 -4.76 -1.37
CA ILE A 5 23.40 -4.77 -2.08
C ILE A 5 23.67 -4.71 -3.58
N LEU A 6 23.14 -5.69 -4.31
CA LEU A 6 23.18 -5.68 -5.76
C LEU A 6 21.79 -5.35 -6.30
N ASN A 7 21.66 -4.17 -6.88
CA ASN A 7 20.41 -3.73 -7.51
C ASN A 7 20.28 -4.33 -8.91
N PHE A 8 19.07 -4.68 -9.30
CA PHE A 8 18.77 -5.13 -10.65
C PHE A 8 17.37 -4.70 -11.10
N ASN A 9 17.17 -4.69 -12.40
CA ASN A 9 15.88 -4.36 -12.97
C ASN A 9 14.96 -5.60 -12.94
N SER A 10 14.08 -5.67 -11.95
CA SER A 10 13.17 -6.80 -11.74
C SER A 10 12.22 -7.04 -12.90
N ASN A 11 11.85 -6.00 -13.65
CA ASN A 11 11.00 -6.13 -14.81
C ASN A 11 11.74 -6.87 -15.94
N LYS A 12 13.02 -6.55 -16.17
CA LYS A 12 13.84 -7.26 -17.17
C LYS A 12 14.13 -8.71 -16.79
N VAL A 13 14.31 -9.00 -15.50
CA VAL A 13 14.71 -10.33 -15.02
C VAL A 13 13.50 -11.24 -14.80
N PHE A 14 12.44 -10.72 -14.19
CA PHE A 14 11.28 -11.50 -13.74
C PHE A 14 9.94 -11.07 -14.35
N GLY A 15 9.91 -10.02 -15.17
CA GLY A 15 8.66 -9.48 -15.74
C GLY A 15 7.73 -8.83 -14.69
N ILE A 16 8.24 -8.43 -13.54
CA ILE A 16 7.46 -7.86 -12.44
C ILE A 16 7.83 -6.38 -12.21
N SER A 17 6.84 -5.55 -11.87
CA SER A 17 7.02 -4.12 -11.61
C SER A 17 7.24 -3.82 -10.12
N VAL A 18 8.13 -4.57 -9.48
CA VAL A 18 8.51 -4.38 -8.08
C VAL A 18 10.02 -4.16 -8.01
N SER A 19 10.48 -3.20 -7.22
CA SER A 19 11.92 -3.05 -6.94
C SER A 19 12.41 -4.23 -6.12
N ALA A 20 13.52 -4.82 -6.55
CA ALA A 20 14.17 -5.92 -5.85
C ALA A 20 15.70 -5.78 -5.92
N CYS A 21 16.38 -6.39 -4.97
CA CYS A 21 17.83 -6.46 -4.91
C CYS A 21 18.27 -7.81 -4.34
N VAL A 22 19.55 -8.13 -4.52
CA VAL A 22 20.23 -9.22 -3.81
C VAL A 22 21.01 -8.61 -2.65
N LEU A 23 20.77 -9.10 -1.44
CA LEU A 23 21.53 -8.75 -0.26
C LEU A 23 22.57 -9.83 0.01
N ILE A 24 23.84 -9.47 0.01
CA ILE A 24 24.96 -10.36 0.33
C ILE A 24 25.46 -9.98 1.71
N ILE A 25 25.45 -10.94 2.63
CA ILE A 25 25.95 -10.77 4.00
C ILE A 25 27.01 -11.85 4.25
N LYS A 26 28.20 -11.44 4.65
CA LYS A 26 29.22 -12.34 5.20
C LYS A 26 29.22 -12.21 6.71
N LEU A 27 28.80 -13.24 7.39
CA LEU A 27 28.83 -13.32 8.86
C LEU A 27 30.27 -13.60 9.33
N SER A 28 30.64 -13.06 10.48
CA SER A 28 31.90 -13.28 11.15
C SER A 28 31.66 -13.30 12.66
N ASP A 29 32.46 -14.06 13.38
CA ASP A 29 32.44 -14.10 14.85
C ASP A 29 33.19 -12.92 15.50
N ALA A 30 33.83 -12.08 14.68
CA ALA A 30 34.50 -10.86 15.14
C ALA A 30 33.51 -9.70 15.27
N ASP A 31 33.87 -8.70 16.07
CA ASP A 31 33.09 -7.47 16.19
C ASP A 31 32.91 -6.79 14.83
N ILE A 32 31.76 -6.15 14.64
CA ILE A 32 31.46 -5.41 13.42
C ILE A 32 32.47 -4.25 13.28
N THR A 33 33.30 -4.31 12.25
CA THR A 33 34.35 -3.33 12.00
C THR A 33 33.94 -2.27 10.95
N THR A 34 32.82 -2.46 10.28
CA THR A 34 32.33 -1.51 9.28
C THR A 34 30.82 -1.27 9.43
N ASN A 35 30.45 0.00 9.36
CA ASN A 35 29.05 0.45 9.34
C ASN A 35 28.60 0.76 7.90
N VAL A 36 29.35 0.31 6.90
CA VAL A 36 29.10 0.64 5.50
C VAL A 36 28.63 -0.59 4.73
N CYS A 37 27.53 -0.42 4.00
CA CYS A 37 27.02 -1.38 3.03
C CYS A 37 27.25 -0.83 1.62
N GLU A 38 27.99 -1.55 0.79
CA GLU A 38 28.20 -1.19 -0.61
C GLU A 38 26.95 -1.47 -1.44
N VAL A 39 26.62 -0.55 -2.36
CA VAL A 39 25.54 -0.72 -3.34
C VAL A 39 26.13 -0.74 -4.73
N ALA A 40 25.86 -1.79 -5.50
CA ALA A 40 26.34 -1.96 -6.86
C ALA A 40 25.22 -2.44 -7.79
N ASP A 41 25.46 -2.45 -9.11
CA ASP A 41 24.59 -3.11 -10.07
C ASP A 41 24.89 -4.60 -10.13
N PHE A 42 23.86 -5.42 -10.28
CA PHE A 42 24.01 -6.89 -10.38
C PHE A 42 24.82 -7.33 -11.59
N SER A 43 24.73 -6.58 -12.69
CA SER A 43 25.48 -6.88 -13.91
C SER A 43 26.98 -6.53 -13.80
N GLU A 44 27.35 -5.64 -12.88
CA GLU A 44 28.73 -5.19 -12.66
C GLU A 44 29.01 -5.04 -11.14
N PRO A 45 29.08 -6.16 -10.40
CA PRO A 45 29.15 -6.13 -8.93
C PRO A 45 30.41 -5.45 -8.35
N SER A 46 31.48 -5.30 -9.14
CA SER A 46 32.70 -4.61 -8.76
C SER A 46 32.58 -3.08 -8.78
N ARG A 47 31.61 -2.55 -9.51
CA ARG A 47 31.36 -1.12 -9.61
C ARG A 47 30.42 -0.64 -8.52
N ILE A 48 30.97 0.00 -7.49
CA ILE A 48 30.18 0.60 -6.42
C ILE A 48 29.48 1.85 -6.97
N ILE A 49 28.16 1.91 -6.78
CA ILE A 49 27.31 3.03 -7.21
C ILE A 49 27.14 4.02 -6.05
N SER A 50 26.94 3.50 -4.84
CA SER A 50 26.80 4.28 -3.60
C SER A 50 27.11 3.41 -2.40
N ASN A 51 27.17 4.03 -1.22
CA ASN A 51 27.28 3.34 0.04
C ASN A 51 26.10 3.71 0.95
N ILE A 52 25.69 2.78 1.78
CA ILE A 52 24.75 3.02 2.87
C ILE A 52 25.53 2.88 4.17
N LYS A 53 25.47 3.89 5.01
CA LYS A 53 26.10 3.90 6.34
C LYS A 53 25.03 3.67 7.42
N CYS A 54 25.43 3.08 8.52
CA CYS A 54 24.62 2.96 9.72
C CYS A 54 25.38 3.62 10.88
N GLU A 55 24.93 4.76 11.33
CA GLU A 55 25.49 5.48 12.47
C GLU A 55 24.39 5.66 13.52
N ASN A 56 24.67 5.24 14.75
CA ASN A 56 23.72 5.31 15.88
C ASN A 56 22.32 4.71 15.58
N GLY A 57 22.28 3.68 14.72
CA GLY A 57 21.01 3.04 14.29
C GLY A 57 20.29 3.78 13.16
N VAL A 58 20.85 4.84 12.62
CA VAL A 58 20.30 5.60 11.49
C VAL A 58 21.00 5.16 10.21
N LEU A 59 20.21 4.78 9.20
CA LEU A 59 20.69 4.45 7.87
C LEU A 59 20.72 5.71 7.01
N SER A 60 21.89 6.01 6.44
CA SER A 60 22.07 7.11 5.50
C SER A 60 22.84 6.65 4.26
N ASN A 61 22.66 7.33 3.14
CA ASN A 61 23.52 7.17 1.99
C ASN A 61 24.65 8.24 2.03
N ASP A 62 25.67 8.10 1.18
CA ASP A 62 26.84 9.01 1.14
C ASP A 62 26.53 10.46 0.75
N ASN A 63 25.26 10.82 0.51
CA ASN A 63 24.88 12.19 0.25
C ASN A 63 25.00 12.98 1.56
N GLU A 64 25.98 13.84 1.62
CA GLU A 64 26.22 14.80 2.66
C GLU A 64 24.94 15.59 2.99
N ASN A 65 24.59 15.77 4.25
CA ASN A 65 23.46 16.56 4.76
C ASN A 65 22.14 15.85 5.07
N VAL A 66 22.13 14.53 5.26
CA VAL A 66 20.90 13.84 5.76
C VAL A 66 20.71 14.07 7.26
N MET A 67 21.77 14.39 8.01
CA MET A 67 21.74 14.61 9.46
C MET A 67 20.83 15.78 9.89
N ASP A 68 20.64 16.78 9.01
CA ASP A 68 19.77 17.92 9.29
C ASP A 68 18.27 17.56 9.30
N PHE A 69 17.92 16.37 8.82
CA PHE A 69 16.54 15.87 8.76
C PHE A 69 16.27 14.73 9.74
N GLU A 70 17.24 14.43 10.62
CA GLU A 70 17.05 13.42 11.67
C GLU A 70 16.05 13.92 12.72
N GLY A 71 15.12 13.06 13.10
CA GLY A 71 14.16 13.36 14.15
C GLY A 71 12.82 12.65 13.95
N ASN A 72 11.89 12.96 14.83
CA ASN A 72 10.54 12.47 14.75
C ASN A 72 9.71 13.34 13.79
N SER A 73 9.12 12.73 12.78
CA SER A 73 8.19 13.43 11.89
C SER A 73 6.99 13.96 12.69
N GLN A 74 6.60 15.21 12.44
CA GLN A 74 5.34 15.79 12.96
C GLN A 74 4.12 15.22 12.22
N PHE A 75 4.33 14.53 11.09
CA PHE A 75 3.28 13.93 10.28
C PHE A 75 3.27 12.42 10.50
N GLU A 76 2.08 11.89 10.76
CA GLU A 76 1.87 10.44 10.83
C GLU A 76 1.72 9.90 9.40
N TRP A 77 2.63 9.00 8.99
CA TRP A 77 2.49 8.27 7.75
C TRP A 77 1.55 7.09 7.95
N ARG A 78 0.59 6.95 7.05
CA ARG A 78 -0.35 5.82 7.04
C ARG A 78 -0.41 5.18 5.66
N GLN A 79 -0.56 3.87 5.65
CA GLN A 79 -0.81 3.14 4.41
C GLN A 79 -2.20 3.51 3.88
N GLY A 80 -2.31 3.65 2.56
CA GLY A 80 -3.60 3.82 1.92
C GLY A 80 -4.47 2.56 2.00
N VAL A 81 -5.78 2.74 1.86
CA VAL A 81 -6.77 1.67 1.93
C VAL A 81 -6.49 0.56 0.91
N LYS A 82 -6.44 -0.68 1.39
CA LYS A 82 -6.32 -1.89 0.57
C LYS A 82 -7.56 -2.78 0.75
N HIS A 83 -8.26 -3.08 -0.33
CA HIS A 83 -9.49 -3.90 -0.31
C HIS A 83 -9.47 -5.04 -1.34
N ASP A 84 -8.59 -5.01 -2.33
CA ASP A 84 -8.41 -6.00 -3.40
C ASP A 84 -9.72 -6.44 -4.12
N CYS A 85 -10.75 -5.59 -4.07
CA CYS A 85 -12.06 -5.81 -4.70
C CYS A 85 -12.58 -4.53 -5.36
N SER A 86 -11.75 -3.90 -6.19
CA SER A 86 -12.03 -2.58 -6.77
C SER A 86 -13.26 -2.56 -7.69
N SER A 87 -13.64 -3.69 -8.27
CA SER A 87 -14.82 -3.80 -9.13
C SER A 87 -16.14 -3.60 -8.38
N ILE A 88 -16.14 -3.85 -7.07
CA ILE A 88 -17.31 -3.77 -6.20
C ILE A 88 -17.23 -2.59 -5.24
N MET A 89 -16.06 -2.39 -4.60
CA MET A 89 -15.90 -1.39 -3.55
C MET A 89 -15.64 0.03 -4.06
N GLU A 90 -15.12 0.19 -5.28
CA GLU A 90 -14.90 1.51 -5.86
C GLU A 90 -16.09 1.94 -6.72
N LEU A 91 -16.61 3.10 -6.43
CA LEU A 91 -17.87 3.61 -6.95
C LEU A 91 -17.70 4.99 -7.58
N GLU A 92 -18.54 5.30 -8.56
CA GLU A 92 -18.73 6.65 -9.08
C GLU A 92 -20.11 7.15 -8.64
N ALA A 93 -20.18 8.32 -8.03
CA ALA A 93 -21.44 8.91 -7.60
C ALA A 93 -22.24 9.41 -8.81
N VAL A 94 -23.52 9.07 -8.86
CA VAL A 94 -24.51 9.61 -9.81
C VAL A 94 -25.33 10.70 -9.13
N ASP A 95 -25.84 10.40 -7.95
CA ASP A 95 -26.53 11.31 -7.05
C ASP A 95 -26.19 10.98 -5.57
N GLU A 96 -26.95 11.49 -4.61
CA GLU A 96 -26.64 11.35 -3.18
C GLU A 96 -26.63 9.91 -2.66
N GLN A 97 -27.40 9.01 -3.26
CA GLN A 97 -27.52 7.60 -2.83
C GLN A 97 -27.35 6.59 -3.96
N THR A 98 -27.15 7.08 -5.19
CA THR A 98 -27.01 6.24 -6.37
C THR A 98 -25.58 6.29 -6.86
N TYR A 99 -25.01 5.12 -7.05
CA TYR A 99 -23.63 4.94 -7.47
C TYR A 99 -23.53 3.97 -8.63
N ILE A 100 -22.43 4.03 -9.37
CA ILE A 100 -22.08 3.06 -10.41
C ILE A 100 -20.77 2.39 -10.00
N ASN A 101 -20.73 1.07 -9.97
CA ASN A 101 -19.52 0.30 -9.74
C ASN A 101 -18.74 0.09 -11.06
N LYS A 102 -17.51 -0.48 -10.98
CA LYS A 102 -16.72 -0.74 -12.19
C LYS A 102 -17.31 -1.80 -13.13
N LYS A 103 -18.28 -2.60 -12.66
CA LYS A 103 -19.03 -3.51 -13.51
C LYS A 103 -20.17 -2.82 -14.27
N LYS A 104 -20.28 -1.48 -14.16
CA LYS A 104 -21.34 -0.65 -14.75
C LYS A 104 -22.73 -0.94 -14.19
N GLN A 105 -22.81 -1.51 -13.00
CA GLN A 105 -24.06 -1.72 -12.30
C GLN A 105 -24.42 -0.45 -11.52
N GLN A 106 -25.66 0.00 -11.69
CA GLN A 106 -26.21 1.08 -10.87
C GLN A 106 -26.73 0.48 -9.57
N ILE A 107 -26.33 1.05 -8.44
CA ILE A 107 -26.63 0.58 -7.10
C ILE A 107 -27.15 1.72 -6.24
N LYS A 108 -28.08 1.42 -5.34
CA LYS A 108 -28.55 2.34 -4.30
C LYS A 108 -28.08 1.82 -2.96
N ILE A 109 -27.28 2.60 -2.26
CA ILE A 109 -26.72 2.26 -0.95
C ILE A 109 -26.66 3.50 -0.07
N GLU A 110 -26.56 3.28 1.23
CA GLU A 110 -26.43 4.34 2.22
C GLU A 110 -25.09 5.06 2.07
N LYS A 111 -25.10 6.38 2.23
CA LYS A 111 -23.89 7.21 2.21
C LYS A 111 -22.97 6.98 3.41
N THR A 112 -23.49 6.39 4.48
CA THR A 112 -22.82 6.25 5.79
C THR A 112 -21.45 5.57 5.71
N LEU A 113 -21.27 4.60 4.79
CA LEU A 113 -20.03 3.85 4.60
C LEU A 113 -19.29 4.22 3.32
N VAL A 114 -19.75 5.25 2.59
CA VAL A 114 -19.16 5.66 1.32
C VAL A 114 -18.32 6.92 1.53
N TYR A 115 -17.03 6.84 1.22
CA TYR A 115 -16.06 7.92 1.39
C TYR A 115 -15.41 8.30 0.07
N PRO A 116 -15.01 9.57 -0.12
CA PRO A 116 -14.24 9.99 -1.27
C PRO A 116 -12.93 9.18 -1.41
N LEU A 117 -12.63 8.74 -2.63
CA LEU A 117 -11.42 7.98 -2.94
C LEU A 117 -10.46 8.80 -3.78
N ILE A 118 -9.26 9.04 -3.24
CA ILE A 118 -8.15 9.65 -3.95
C ILE A 118 -7.18 8.53 -4.38
N LYS A 119 -6.79 8.53 -5.64
CA LYS A 119 -5.77 7.63 -6.19
C LYS A 119 -4.59 8.45 -6.73
N SER A 120 -3.40 7.84 -6.78
CA SER A 120 -2.21 8.47 -7.34
C SER A 120 -2.44 9.10 -8.72
N SER A 121 -3.24 8.45 -9.58
CA SER A 121 -3.63 8.98 -10.89
C SER A 121 -4.48 10.25 -10.84
N GLY A 122 -5.05 10.60 -9.68
CA GLY A 122 -5.83 11.83 -9.46
C GLY A 122 -4.98 13.01 -9.01
N PHE A 123 -3.72 12.79 -8.64
CA PHE A 123 -2.80 13.86 -8.24
C PHE A 123 -2.17 14.52 -9.47
N LYS A 124 -2.75 15.62 -9.91
CA LYS A 124 -2.21 16.44 -11.02
C LYS A 124 -1.49 17.70 -10.51
N SER A 125 -1.70 18.07 -9.26
CA SER A 125 -1.11 19.25 -8.62
C SER A 125 -1.01 19.05 -7.12
N CYS A 126 -0.24 19.91 -6.42
CA CYS A 126 -0.10 19.89 -4.96
C CYS A 126 -1.40 20.28 -4.23
N ILE A 127 -2.33 20.93 -4.92
CA ILE A 127 -3.62 21.36 -4.35
C ILE A 127 -4.72 20.67 -5.17
N ILE A 128 -5.61 19.98 -4.49
CA ILE A 128 -6.73 19.27 -5.09
C ILE A 128 -8.00 20.06 -4.78
N ASN A 129 -8.49 20.79 -5.77
CA ASN A 129 -9.71 21.61 -5.68
C ASN A 129 -10.92 20.95 -6.35
N GLU A 130 -10.76 19.76 -6.92
CA GLU A 130 -11.82 19.08 -7.67
C GLU A 130 -12.74 18.29 -6.73
N GLN A 131 -14.04 18.26 -7.03
CA GLN A 131 -14.97 17.33 -6.39
C GLN A 131 -14.61 15.90 -6.80
N PHE A 132 -14.39 15.05 -5.80
CA PHE A 132 -14.08 13.66 -6.03
C PHE A 132 -15.32 12.92 -6.53
N LYS A 133 -15.29 12.48 -7.79
CA LYS A 133 -16.33 11.60 -8.35
C LYS A 133 -16.18 10.16 -7.90
N LYS A 134 -14.94 9.75 -7.52
CA LYS A 134 -14.65 8.39 -7.07
C LYS A 134 -14.86 8.27 -5.57
N ASN A 135 -15.48 7.18 -5.19
CA ASN A 135 -15.77 6.84 -3.82
C ASN A 135 -15.35 5.41 -3.54
N VAL A 136 -15.26 5.07 -2.27
CA VAL A 136 -14.97 3.70 -1.81
C VAL A 136 -15.89 3.37 -0.64
N ILE A 137 -16.38 2.12 -0.61
CA ILE A 137 -17.09 1.59 0.55
C ILE A 137 -16.05 1.25 1.61
N VAL A 138 -16.17 1.81 2.81
CA VAL A 138 -15.30 1.51 3.96
C VAL A 138 -16.06 0.64 4.94
N THR A 139 -15.67 -0.63 5.02
CA THR A 139 -16.36 -1.64 5.82
C THR A 139 -15.82 -1.83 7.23
N GLN A 140 -14.64 -1.26 7.52
CA GLN A 140 -13.96 -1.39 8.79
C GLN A 140 -13.21 -0.09 9.13
N LYS A 141 -13.16 0.25 10.42
CA LYS A 141 -12.32 1.34 10.96
C LYS A 141 -11.03 0.80 11.56
N LYS A 142 -10.99 -0.47 11.91
CA LYS A 142 -9.83 -1.17 12.46
C LYS A 142 -9.66 -2.50 11.75
N ILE A 143 -8.40 -2.91 11.58
CA ILE A 143 -8.06 -4.23 11.01
C ILE A 143 -8.70 -5.33 11.85
N LYS A 144 -9.34 -6.32 11.18
CA LYS A 144 -10.07 -7.45 11.79
C LYS A 144 -11.33 -7.07 12.58
N GLU A 145 -11.81 -5.83 12.48
CA GLU A 145 -13.13 -5.48 13.03
C GLU A 145 -14.23 -6.32 12.37
N ASP A 146 -15.18 -6.80 13.17
CA ASP A 146 -16.34 -7.52 12.62
C ASP A 146 -17.18 -6.59 11.75
N THR A 147 -17.53 -7.05 10.56
CA THR A 147 -18.30 -6.28 9.57
C THR A 147 -19.81 -6.52 9.68
N SER A 148 -20.26 -7.39 10.56
CA SER A 148 -21.68 -7.73 10.71
C SER A 148 -22.55 -6.54 11.15
N TYR A 149 -21.96 -5.53 11.80
CA TYR A 149 -22.65 -4.30 12.17
C TYR A 149 -23.26 -3.55 10.98
N ILE A 150 -22.71 -3.78 9.77
CA ILE A 150 -23.21 -3.17 8.53
C ILE A 150 -24.66 -3.59 8.25
N LYS A 151 -25.06 -4.78 8.67
CA LYS A 151 -26.46 -5.28 8.53
C LYS A 151 -27.47 -4.31 9.12
N THR A 152 -27.11 -3.73 10.25
CA THR A 152 -28.01 -2.82 10.99
C THR A 152 -27.79 -1.36 10.57
N LEU A 153 -26.51 -0.96 10.37
CA LEU A 153 -26.16 0.42 10.08
C LEU A 153 -26.48 0.83 8.63
N ALA A 154 -26.27 -0.09 7.68
CA ALA A 154 -26.40 0.16 6.24
C ALA A 154 -26.90 -1.09 5.51
N PRO A 155 -28.17 -1.45 5.67
CA PRO A 155 -28.74 -2.70 5.16
C PRO A 155 -28.70 -2.83 3.63
N GLN A 156 -28.83 -1.74 2.88
CA GLN A 156 -28.70 -1.77 1.42
C GLN A 156 -27.26 -2.06 1.01
N THR A 157 -26.28 -1.42 1.69
CA THR A 157 -24.86 -1.70 1.49
C THR A 157 -24.53 -3.15 1.83
N TRP A 158 -25.05 -3.66 2.95
CA TRP A 158 -24.87 -5.07 3.31
C TRP A 158 -25.39 -6.01 2.23
N LYS A 159 -26.64 -5.79 1.76
CA LYS A 159 -27.23 -6.59 0.69
C LYS A 159 -26.35 -6.58 -0.56
N TYR A 160 -25.90 -5.41 -0.99
CA TYR A 160 -25.02 -5.26 -2.14
C TYR A 160 -23.70 -6.04 -1.98
N LEU A 161 -23.07 -5.99 -0.79
CA LEU A 161 -21.85 -6.72 -0.50
C LEU A 161 -22.06 -8.23 -0.54
N VAL A 162 -23.17 -8.73 0.05
CA VAL A 162 -23.54 -10.16 0.05
C VAL A 162 -23.80 -10.66 -1.37
N GLU A 163 -24.53 -9.92 -2.19
CA GLU A 163 -24.78 -10.26 -3.60
C GLU A 163 -23.49 -10.36 -4.43
N ASN A 164 -22.43 -9.70 -3.98
CA ASN A 164 -21.11 -9.72 -4.63
C ASN A 164 -20.05 -10.52 -3.87
N LYS A 165 -20.43 -11.34 -2.88
CA LYS A 165 -19.50 -12.09 -2.00
C LYS A 165 -18.47 -12.88 -2.77
N GLU A 166 -18.84 -13.52 -3.86
CA GLU A 166 -17.93 -14.28 -4.71
C GLU A 166 -16.72 -13.46 -5.20
N SER A 167 -16.90 -12.16 -5.45
CA SER A 167 -15.81 -11.26 -5.85
C SER A 167 -14.82 -11.02 -4.71
N PHE A 168 -15.26 -11.07 -3.47
CA PHE A 168 -14.42 -10.97 -2.28
C PHE A 168 -13.67 -12.29 -2.01
N ASP A 169 -14.36 -13.41 -2.18
CA ASP A 169 -13.77 -14.74 -1.95
C ASP A 169 -12.66 -15.07 -2.98
N ARG A 170 -12.69 -14.45 -4.15
CA ARG A 170 -11.64 -14.56 -5.17
C ARG A 170 -10.38 -13.73 -4.90
N ARG A 171 -10.32 -12.96 -3.79
CA ARG A 171 -9.11 -12.18 -3.44
C ARG A 171 -7.94 -13.10 -3.14
N LYS A 172 -6.80 -12.85 -3.80
CA LYS A 172 -5.64 -13.75 -3.75
C LYS A 172 -4.72 -13.51 -2.55
N SER A 173 -4.79 -12.34 -1.93
CA SER A 173 -3.87 -11.98 -0.84
C SER A 173 -4.19 -12.78 0.43
N SER A 174 -3.17 -13.37 1.03
CA SER A 174 -3.29 -14.14 2.27
C SER A 174 -3.77 -13.32 3.47
N ILE A 175 -3.70 -11.99 3.41
CA ILE A 175 -4.20 -11.11 4.48
C ILE A 175 -5.71 -11.26 4.72
N TYR A 176 -6.46 -11.73 3.72
CA TYR A 176 -7.91 -11.96 3.85
C TYR A 176 -8.27 -13.35 4.36
N GLN A 177 -7.29 -14.26 4.51
CA GLN A 177 -7.54 -15.59 5.06
C GLN A 177 -7.86 -15.49 6.55
N GLY A 178 -9.04 -16.01 6.95
CA GLY A 178 -9.53 -15.92 8.33
C GLY A 178 -9.92 -14.51 8.78
N ALA A 179 -9.96 -13.54 7.87
CA ALA A 179 -10.50 -12.20 8.14
C ALA A 179 -12.02 -12.19 8.04
N PRO A 180 -12.72 -11.24 8.69
CA PRO A 180 -14.14 -11.04 8.53
C PRO A 180 -14.55 -10.85 7.07
N ASP A 181 -15.80 -11.21 6.73
CA ASP A 181 -16.36 -10.95 5.41
C ASP A 181 -16.21 -9.46 5.04
N PHE A 182 -15.93 -9.18 3.76
CA PHE A 182 -15.79 -7.81 3.23
C PHE A 182 -14.70 -6.96 3.90
N SER A 183 -13.76 -7.60 4.60
CA SER A 183 -12.64 -6.91 5.27
C SER A 183 -11.77 -6.11 4.31
N MET A 184 -11.14 -5.07 4.84
CA MET A 184 -10.19 -4.20 4.18
C MET A 184 -9.01 -3.92 5.12
N PHE A 185 -7.91 -3.34 4.60
CA PHE A 185 -6.69 -3.03 5.33
C PHE A 185 -6.19 -1.63 4.94
N GLY A 186 -5.48 -0.95 5.85
CA GLY A 186 -4.94 0.37 5.65
C GLY A 186 -5.16 1.30 6.81
#